data_f6d03dfb0f0ed4e98c76d354c4dbea0e
#
_entry.id   f6d03dfb0f0ed4e98c76d354c4dbea0e
#
_cell.length_a   1.000
_cell.length_b   1.000
_cell.length_c   1.000
_cell.angle_alpha   90.00
_cell.angle_beta   90.00
_cell.angle_gamma   90.00
#
_symmetry.space_group_name_H-M   'P 1'
#
loop_
_entity.id
_entity.type
_entity.pdbx_description
1 polymer ?
#
loop_
_entity_poly.entity_id
_entity_poly.type
_entity_poly.pdbx_seq_one_letter_code
_entity_poly.pdbx_strand_id
1 'polypeptide(L)'
;MDVLDAIKTRNSVREYLSKPVEDEKLNVILEAGRLAPSASNRQEWRFVVVRNPQTRRRLADAANSQTFVGQAPVVIAACAETDGHVMRCGQLCYPIDVAIALDHMTLAATELRLGTCWIGAFNEQKEPINPKPTSALITPSIILSWVFY
;
A
#
# COMPACT_ATOMS: atom_id res chain seq x y z
N MET A 1 3.43 21.62 2.00
CA MET A 1 3.51 21.16 3.44
C MET A 1 4.92 20.70 3.69
N ASP A 2 5.51 20.92 4.86
CA ASP A 2 6.80 20.33 5.14
C ASP A 2 6.67 18.88 5.66
N VAL A 3 7.78 18.15 5.75
CA VAL A 3 7.78 16.74 6.16
C VAL A 3 7.22 16.56 7.58
N LEU A 4 7.54 17.46 8.51
CA LEU A 4 7.06 17.38 9.88
C LEU A 4 5.56 17.62 9.96
N ASP A 5 5.03 18.52 9.14
CA ASP A 5 3.59 18.76 9.04
C ASP A 5 2.87 17.54 8.48
N ALA A 6 3.41 16.89 7.45
CA ALA A 6 2.84 15.65 6.92
C ALA A 6 2.80 14.55 7.99
N ILE A 7 3.89 14.37 8.74
CA ILE A 7 3.96 13.41 9.84
C ILE A 7 2.93 13.71 10.93
N LYS A 8 2.77 14.98 11.34
CA LYS A 8 1.84 15.40 12.40
C LYS A 8 0.37 15.26 12.00
N THR A 9 0.07 15.51 10.72
CA THR A 9 -1.32 15.57 10.22
C THR A 9 -1.81 14.25 9.63
N ARG A 10 -0.89 13.36 9.23
CA ARG A 10 -1.26 12.03 8.73
C ARG A 10 -2.08 11.27 9.78
N ASN A 11 -3.20 10.76 9.40
CA ASN A 11 -4.04 9.89 10.24
C ASN A 11 -4.64 8.73 9.42
N SER A 12 -5.21 7.73 10.11
CA SER A 12 -5.87 6.58 9.49
C SER A 12 -7.32 6.92 9.19
N VAL A 13 -7.62 7.24 7.93
CA VAL A 13 -8.94 7.62 7.43
C VAL A 13 -9.73 6.37 7.03
N ARG A 14 -10.99 6.28 7.45
CA ARG A 14 -11.89 5.14 7.17
C ARG A 14 -13.25 5.57 6.60
N GLU A 15 -13.43 6.84 6.31
CA GLU A 15 -14.59 7.39 5.61
C GLU A 15 -14.12 8.11 4.36
N TYR A 16 -14.81 7.89 3.25
CA TYR A 16 -14.28 8.23 1.95
C TYR A 16 -15.29 8.99 1.08
N LEU A 17 -14.79 10.03 0.40
CA LEU A 17 -15.58 10.72 -0.62
C LEU A 17 -15.68 9.87 -1.88
N SER A 18 -16.85 9.88 -2.52
CA SER A 18 -17.05 9.22 -3.83
C SER A 18 -16.42 10.03 -4.98
N LYS A 19 -15.15 10.41 -4.81
CA LYS A 19 -14.41 11.22 -5.79
C LYS A 19 -13.21 10.41 -6.27
N PRO A 20 -12.98 10.28 -7.59
CA PRO A 20 -11.81 9.57 -8.10
C PRO A 20 -10.51 10.29 -7.71
N VAL A 21 -9.45 9.51 -7.48
CA VAL A 21 -8.10 10.04 -7.31
C VAL A 21 -7.52 10.34 -8.68
N GLU A 22 -7.01 11.55 -8.87
CA GLU A 22 -6.37 12.00 -10.10
C GLU A 22 -5.08 11.19 -10.36
N ASP A 23 -4.82 10.88 -11.63
CA ASP A 23 -3.66 10.08 -12.02
C ASP A 23 -2.34 10.75 -11.64
N GLU A 24 -2.28 12.08 -11.73
CA GLU A 24 -1.12 12.86 -11.37
C GLU A 24 -0.75 12.66 -9.89
N LYS A 25 -1.74 12.70 -8.99
CA LYS A 25 -1.52 12.46 -7.56
C LYS A 25 -1.10 11.03 -7.29
N LEU A 26 -1.77 10.07 -7.94
CA LEU A 26 -1.41 8.66 -7.79
C LEU A 26 0.03 8.39 -8.23
N ASN A 27 0.47 8.99 -9.33
CA ASN A 27 1.84 8.85 -9.81
C ASN A 27 2.87 9.42 -8.83
N VAL A 28 2.61 10.59 -8.22
CA VAL A 28 3.49 11.15 -7.16
C VAL A 28 3.62 10.20 -5.98
N ILE A 29 2.52 9.58 -5.58
CA ILE A 29 2.49 8.63 -4.47
C ILE A 29 3.28 7.36 -4.79
N LEU A 30 3.04 6.78 -5.96
CA LEU A 30 3.79 5.59 -6.41
C LEU A 30 5.29 5.89 -6.52
N GLU A 31 5.64 7.08 -6.99
CA GLU A 31 7.04 7.52 -7.06
C GLU A 31 7.66 7.66 -5.67
N ALA A 32 6.93 8.19 -4.68
CA ALA A 32 7.40 8.24 -3.30
C ALA A 32 7.72 6.83 -2.75
N GLY A 33 6.88 5.85 -3.04
CA GLY A 33 7.15 4.44 -2.69
C GLY A 33 8.35 3.86 -3.44
N ARG A 34 8.50 4.18 -4.73
CA ARG A 34 9.64 3.73 -5.55
C ARG A 34 10.98 4.28 -5.04
N LEU A 35 10.99 5.51 -4.53
CA LEU A 35 12.18 6.18 -4.02
C LEU A 35 12.56 5.78 -2.58
N ALA A 36 11.79 4.92 -1.94
CA ALA A 36 12.08 4.46 -0.59
C ALA A 36 13.42 3.71 -0.53
N PRO A 37 14.16 3.79 0.58
CA PRO A 37 15.33 2.96 0.79
C PRO A 37 14.93 1.50 1.01
N SER A 38 15.82 0.58 0.65
CA SER A 38 15.67 -0.85 0.93
C SER A 38 17.00 -1.50 1.28
N ALA A 39 16.96 -2.61 1.99
CA ALA A 39 18.16 -3.36 2.37
C ALA A 39 18.97 -3.75 1.11
N SER A 40 20.23 -3.33 1.05
CA SER A 40 21.12 -3.53 -0.11
C SER A 40 20.51 -3.04 -1.43
N ASN A 41 19.61 -2.06 -1.39
CA ASN A 41 18.89 -1.53 -2.54
C ASN A 41 18.12 -2.60 -3.36
N ARG A 42 17.56 -3.60 -2.68
CA ARG A 42 16.91 -4.76 -3.33
C ARG A 42 15.58 -4.40 -3.99
N GLN A 43 14.83 -3.43 -3.45
CA GLN A 43 13.60 -2.89 -4.04
C GLN A 43 12.59 -4.00 -4.38
N GLU A 44 12.37 -4.91 -3.45
CA GLU A 44 11.54 -6.12 -3.64
C GLU A 44 10.02 -5.82 -3.70
N TRP A 45 9.60 -4.59 -3.45
CA TRP A 45 8.18 -4.21 -3.48
C TRP A 45 7.58 -4.24 -4.88
N ARG A 46 6.30 -4.59 -4.93
CA ARG A 46 5.42 -4.48 -6.09
C ARG A 46 4.12 -3.84 -5.65
N PHE A 47 3.69 -2.78 -6.33
CA PHE A 47 2.45 -2.08 -6.03
C PHE A 47 1.40 -2.39 -7.07
N VAL A 48 0.26 -2.92 -6.63
CA VAL A 48 -0.90 -3.20 -7.49
C VAL A 48 -1.97 -2.16 -7.21
N VAL A 49 -2.25 -1.32 -8.19
CA VAL A 49 -3.29 -0.28 -8.10
C VAL A 49 -4.64 -0.86 -8.50
N VAL A 50 -5.59 -0.86 -7.59
CA VAL A 50 -6.92 -1.45 -7.77
C VAL A 50 -7.98 -0.34 -7.78
N ARG A 51 -8.55 -0.06 -8.96
CA ARG A 51 -9.65 0.88 -9.17
C ARG A 51 -10.99 0.20 -9.42
N ASN A 52 -10.97 -1.04 -9.90
CA ASN A 52 -12.19 -1.77 -10.20
C ASN A 52 -13.04 -1.99 -8.93
N PRO A 53 -14.33 -1.55 -8.92
CA PRO A 53 -15.16 -1.63 -7.71
C PRO A 53 -15.42 -3.06 -7.22
N GLN A 54 -15.52 -4.03 -8.13
CA GLN A 54 -15.76 -5.43 -7.76
C GLN A 54 -14.52 -6.00 -7.07
N THR A 55 -13.33 -5.76 -7.61
CA THR A 55 -12.07 -6.19 -7.01
C THR A 55 -11.84 -5.53 -5.64
N ARG A 56 -12.18 -4.23 -5.49
CA ARG A 56 -12.08 -3.55 -4.20
C ARG A 56 -13.01 -4.15 -3.12
N ARG A 57 -14.22 -4.58 -3.49
CA ARG A 57 -15.13 -5.30 -2.58
C ARG A 57 -14.56 -6.64 -2.15
N ARG A 58 -14.00 -7.41 -3.07
CA ARG A 58 -13.32 -8.68 -2.76
C ARG A 58 -12.14 -8.48 -1.81
N LEU A 59 -11.35 -7.41 -2.03
CA LEU A 59 -10.28 -7.03 -1.11
C LEU A 59 -10.81 -6.63 0.28
N ALA A 60 -11.95 -5.94 0.37
CA ALA A 60 -12.60 -5.62 1.63
C ALA A 60 -13.02 -6.89 2.39
N ASP A 61 -13.57 -7.88 1.69
CA ASP A 61 -13.93 -9.17 2.27
C ASP A 61 -12.70 -9.95 2.78
N ALA A 62 -11.61 -9.93 2.00
CA ALA A 62 -10.34 -10.52 2.40
C ALA A 62 -9.69 -9.77 3.58
N ALA A 63 -9.95 -8.46 3.70
CA ALA A 63 -9.52 -7.61 4.81
C ALA A 63 -10.45 -7.72 6.04
N ASN A 64 -10.89 -8.92 6.40
CA ASN A 64 -11.81 -9.17 7.51
C ASN A 64 -13.13 -8.39 7.42
N SER A 65 -13.68 -8.28 6.21
CA SER A 65 -14.93 -7.58 5.90
C SER A 65 -14.91 -6.09 6.32
N GLN A 66 -13.75 -5.46 6.22
CA GLN A 66 -13.61 -4.02 6.44
C GLN A 66 -14.20 -3.25 5.26
N THR A 67 -15.49 -2.92 5.33
CA THR A 67 -16.28 -2.37 4.21
C THR A 67 -15.71 -1.07 3.64
N PHE A 68 -15.05 -0.24 4.48
CA PHE A 68 -14.43 1.01 4.04
C PHE A 68 -13.32 0.78 2.99
N VAL A 69 -12.66 -0.38 2.98
CA VAL A 69 -11.68 -0.73 1.93
C VAL A 69 -12.34 -0.78 0.57
N GLY A 70 -13.54 -1.36 0.48
CA GLY A 70 -14.32 -1.41 -0.76
C GLY A 70 -14.89 -0.05 -1.21
N GLN A 71 -15.09 0.86 -0.25
CA GLN A 71 -15.59 2.24 -0.50
C GLN A 71 -14.50 3.18 -1.01
N ALA A 72 -13.24 2.91 -0.68
CA ALA A 72 -12.12 3.73 -1.14
C ALA A 72 -12.07 3.78 -2.67
N PRO A 73 -11.86 4.96 -3.31
CA PRO A 73 -11.80 5.07 -4.77
C PRO A 73 -10.62 4.31 -5.39
N VAL A 74 -9.55 4.16 -4.63
CA VAL A 74 -8.35 3.39 -5.01
C VAL A 74 -7.87 2.59 -3.82
N VAL A 75 -7.47 1.36 -4.08
CA VAL A 75 -6.72 0.51 -3.14
C VAL A 75 -5.37 0.18 -3.76
N ILE A 76 -4.29 0.34 -3.00
CA ILE A 76 -2.97 -0.14 -3.42
C ILE A 76 -2.63 -1.37 -2.58
N ALA A 77 -2.45 -2.50 -3.25
CA ALA A 77 -1.90 -3.68 -2.62
C ALA A 77 -0.38 -3.66 -2.78
N ALA A 78 0.33 -3.65 -1.66
CA ALA A 78 1.78 -3.75 -1.64
C ALA A 78 2.18 -5.20 -1.41
N CYS A 79 2.91 -5.74 -2.36
CA CYS A 79 3.43 -7.10 -2.35
C CYS A 79 4.96 -7.08 -2.35
N ALA A 80 5.58 -8.18 -1.97
CA ALA A 80 7.01 -8.37 -2.17
C ALA A 80 7.26 -9.52 -3.15
N GLU A 81 8.16 -9.29 -4.09
CA GLU A 81 8.79 -10.32 -4.90
C GLU A 81 10.18 -10.56 -4.32
N THR A 82 10.34 -11.63 -3.56
CA THR A 82 11.50 -11.83 -2.68
C THR A 82 12.07 -13.25 -2.76
N ASP A 83 13.37 -13.36 -2.54
CA ASP A 83 14.08 -14.63 -2.30
C ASP A 83 14.13 -15.01 -0.80
N GLY A 84 13.42 -14.23 0.06
CA GLY A 84 13.41 -14.47 1.49
C GLY A 84 14.69 -14.02 2.21
N HIS A 85 15.41 -13.03 1.66
CA HIS A 85 16.66 -12.55 2.25
C HIS A 85 16.50 -12.12 3.70
N VAL A 86 17.38 -12.61 4.55
CA VAL A 86 17.43 -12.35 5.99
C VAL A 86 18.63 -11.46 6.31
N MET A 87 18.40 -10.37 7.03
CA MET A 87 19.45 -9.50 7.54
C MET A 87 20.31 -10.22 8.61
N ARG A 88 21.52 -9.77 8.85
CA ARG A 88 22.40 -10.32 9.90
C ARG A 88 21.79 -10.36 11.29
N CYS A 89 20.83 -9.47 11.59
CA CYS A 89 20.07 -9.46 12.84
C CYS A 89 18.96 -10.54 12.90
N GLY A 90 18.78 -11.36 11.87
CA GLY A 90 17.76 -12.41 11.82
C GLY A 90 16.39 -12.00 11.31
N GLN A 91 16.22 -10.75 10.86
CA GLN A 91 14.94 -10.25 10.34
C GLN A 91 14.88 -10.39 8.80
N LEU A 92 13.70 -10.74 8.28
CA LEU A 92 13.42 -10.67 6.84
C LEU A 92 13.46 -9.21 6.37
N CYS A 93 14.06 -8.95 5.20
CA CYS A 93 14.18 -7.58 4.65
C CYS A 93 12.86 -7.07 4.12
N TYR A 94 12.16 -7.86 3.31
CA TYR A 94 11.02 -7.40 2.52
C TYR A 94 9.86 -6.79 3.33
N PRO A 95 9.49 -7.28 4.54
CA PRO A 95 8.39 -6.65 5.27
C PRO A 95 8.76 -5.24 5.75
N ILE A 96 10.03 -5.05 6.11
CA ILE A 96 10.54 -3.76 6.57
C ILE A 96 10.63 -2.80 5.39
N ASP A 97 11.22 -3.23 4.28
CA ASP A 97 11.39 -2.43 3.08
C ASP A 97 10.04 -1.98 2.51
N VAL A 98 9.06 -2.89 2.42
CA VAL A 98 7.69 -2.58 1.98
C VAL A 98 7.01 -1.60 2.94
N ALA A 99 7.20 -1.75 4.25
CA ALA A 99 6.63 -0.83 5.24
C ALA A 99 7.20 0.58 5.10
N ILE A 100 8.51 0.73 4.86
CA ILE A 100 9.14 2.03 4.61
C ILE A 100 8.56 2.67 3.33
N ALA A 101 8.45 1.90 2.25
CA ALA A 101 7.89 2.39 1.00
C ALA A 101 6.44 2.86 1.17
N LEU A 102 5.62 2.10 1.89
CA LEU A 102 4.24 2.47 2.20
C LEU A 102 4.15 3.71 3.08
N ASP A 103 5.06 3.89 4.05
CA ASP A 103 5.08 5.09 4.88
C ASP A 103 5.39 6.33 4.05
N HIS A 104 6.39 6.28 3.16
CA HIS A 104 6.66 7.36 2.20
C HIS A 104 5.43 7.69 1.37
N MET A 105 4.69 6.67 0.89
CA MET A 105 3.46 6.87 0.13
C MET A 105 2.38 7.56 0.98
N THR A 106 2.22 7.22 2.27
CA THR A 106 1.23 7.85 3.14
C THR A 106 1.54 9.31 3.42
N LEU A 107 2.82 9.65 3.57
CA LEU A 107 3.26 11.04 3.75
C LEU A 107 3.07 11.86 2.48
N ALA A 108 3.43 11.32 1.31
CA ALA A 108 3.18 11.96 0.02
C ALA A 108 1.68 12.19 -0.23
N ALA A 109 0.84 11.23 0.15
CA ALA A 109 -0.61 11.38 0.07
C ALA A 109 -1.13 12.51 0.96
N THR A 110 -0.65 12.59 2.18
CA THR A 110 -1.02 13.65 3.14
C THR A 110 -0.67 15.02 2.57
N GLU A 111 0.51 15.17 1.96
CA GLU A 111 0.90 16.40 1.23
C GLU A 111 -0.10 16.76 0.13
N LEU A 112 -0.59 15.75 -0.59
CA LEU A 112 -1.57 15.90 -1.66
C LEU A 112 -3.02 16.02 -1.16
N ARG A 113 -3.23 16.13 0.16
CA ARG A 113 -4.53 16.18 0.83
C ARG A 113 -5.39 14.95 0.57
N LEU A 114 -4.75 13.77 0.58
CA LEU A 114 -5.39 12.47 0.49
C LEU A 114 -5.27 11.73 1.82
N GLY A 115 -6.39 11.24 2.33
CA GLY A 115 -6.41 10.38 3.52
C GLY A 115 -6.03 8.94 3.17
N THR A 116 -5.38 8.24 4.08
CA THR A 116 -4.93 6.84 3.90
C THR A 116 -5.28 5.99 5.11
N CYS A 117 -5.36 4.68 4.91
CA CYS A 117 -5.42 3.72 6.02
C CYS A 117 -4.62 2.47 5.67
N TRP A 118 -3.71 2.06 6.56
CA TRP A 118 -3.01 0.79 6.45
C TRP A 118 -3.93 -0.36 6.86
N ILE A 119 -3.93 -1.43 6.07
CA ILE A 119 -4.69 -2.66 6.32
C ILE A 119 -3.71 -3.81 6.45
N GLY A 120 -3.41 -4.21 7.68
CA GLY A 120 -2.59 -5.39 7.98
C GLY A 120 -3.42 -6.65 8.23
N ALA A 121 -4.71 -6.51 8.55
CA ALA A 121 -5.62 -7.64 8.76
C ALA A 121 -6.18 -8.11 7.41
N PHE A 122 -5.46 -9.01 6.74
CA PHE A 122 -5.77 -9.50 5.40
C PHE A 122 -5.59 -11.01 5.31
N ASN A 123 -6.54 -11.70 4.69
CA ASN A 123 -6.46 -13.13 4.41
C ASN A 123 -6.10 -13.38 2.94
N GLU A 124 -4.86 -13.72 2.68
CA GLU A 124 -4.31 -13.97 1.33
C GLU A 124 -4.99 -15.11 0.59
N GLN A 125 -5.55 -16.08 1.31
CA GLN A 125 -6.23 -17.23 0.71
C GLN A 125 -7.59 -16.87 0.11
N LYS A 126 -8.24 -15.79 0.63
CA LYS A 126 -9.53 -15.32 0.12
C LYS A 126 -9.42 -14.52 -1.17
N GLU A 127 -8.35 -13.79 -1.32
CA GLU A 127 -8.10 -12.97 -2.51
C GLU A 127 -6.61 -12.99 -2.83
N PRO A 128 -6.14 -13.93 -3.64
CA PRO A 128 -4.76 -13.93 -4.09
C PRO A 128 -4.53 -12.73 -4.99
N ILE A 129 -3.77 -11.76 -4.50
CA ILE A 129 -3.26 -10.65 -5.30
C ILE A 129 -2.11 -11.20 -6.12
N ASN A 130 -2.42 -11.76 -7.29
CA ASN A 130 -1.41 -12.35 -8.15
C ASN A 130 -1.13 -11.44 -9.37
N PRO A 131 -0.07 -10.62 -9.36
CA PRO A 131 0.52 -10.15 -10.59
C PRO A 131 1.27 -11.35 -11.20
N LYS A 132 0.76 -11.97 -12.22
CA LYS A 132 1.20 -13.17 -12.98
C LYS A 132 2.45 -13.91 -12.45
N PRO A 133 2.44 -15.23 -12.32
CA PRO A 133 3.49 -15.98 -11.64
C PRO A 133 4.82 -15.89 -12.41
N THR A 134 5.72 -15.10 -11.95
CA THR A 134 7.14 -15.34 -12.03
C THR A 134 7.52 -16.20 -10.84
N SER A 135 8.52 -17.05 -10.96
CA SER A 135 8.97 -18.06 -9.99
C SER A 135 9.39 -17.54 -8.60
N ALA A 136 9.05 -16.34 -8.24
CA ALA A 136 9.31 -15.69 -6.97
C ALA A 136 8.06 -15.77 -6.07
N LEU A 137 8.26 -16.02 -4.78
CA LEU A 137 7.21 -15.95 -3.77
C LEU A 137 6.70 -14.51 -3.70
N ILE A 138 5.46 -14.26 -4.16
CA ILE A 138 4.79 -12.97 -3.97
C ILE A 138 3.97 -13.09 -2.71
N THR A 139 4.40 -12.42 -1.66
CA THR A 139 3.65 -12.31 -0.41
C THR A 139 2.98 -10.95 -0.34
N PRO A 140 1.63 -10.86 -0.33
CA PRO A 140 0.96 -9.60 -0.03
C PRO A 140 1.29 -9.20 1.41
N SER A 141 1.88 -8.02 1.56
CA SER A 141 2.33 -7.59 2.87
C SER A 141 1.38 -6.60 3.53
N ILE A 142 0.74 -5.71 2.76
CA ILE A 142 -0.14 -4.67 3.31
C ILE A 142 -1.03 -4.12 2.18
N ILE A 143 -2.26 -3.68 2.51
CA ILE A 143 -3.15 -2.94 1.62
C ILE A 143 -3.28 -1.51 2.11
N LEU A 144 -3.13 -0.53 1.21
CA LEU A 144 -3.46 0.87 1.46
C LEU A 144 -4.76 1.25 0.76
N SER A 145 -5.67 1.86 1.49
CA SER A 145 -6.87 2.49 0.91
C SER A 145 -6.78 4.02 1.01
N TRP A 146 -7.26 4.75 0.01
CA TRP A 146 -7.01 6.18 -0.20
C TRP A 146 -8.26 7.01 -0.33
N VAL A 147 -8.22 8.27 0.15
CA VAL A 147 -9.26 9.28 -0.10
C VAL A 147 -8.88 10.72 0.19
N PHE A 148 -9.64 11.62 -0.48
CA PHE A 148 -9.61 13.06 -0.23
C PHE A 148 -10.24 13.47 1.10
N TYR A 149 -9.65 14.50 1.70
CA TYR A 149 -10.32 15.40 2.63
C TYR A 149 -11.08 16.45 1.87
#